data_6ea2fbfcd98298ca6e925380544e9bd4
#
_entry.id   6ea2fbfcd98298ca6e925380544e9bd4
#
_cell.length_a   1.000
_cell.length_b   1.000
_cell.length_c   1.000
_cell.angle_alpha   90.00
_cell.angle_beta   90.00
_cell.angle_gamma   90.00
#
_symmetry.space_group_name_H-M   'P 1'
#
loop_
_entity.id
_entity.type
_entity.pdbx_description
1 polymer ?
#
loop_
_entity_poly.entity_id
_entity_poly.type
_entity_poly.pdbx_seq_one_letter_code
_entity_poly.pdbx_strand_id
1 'polypeptide(L)'
;MTSRRLAAVDAQMYWMASAIPNDQFLVYAFDGELTDPGSTLEAIRSRAGGCAALAVRVADAGFWTYPRWEPCAIEADRFTVHRPADASWSACLAAIADLGDDQLDARVAPWRLHVFPTVTELRGPGTGTGAVAVLQMSHALGDGQRSAALAAWLFGRDAPIPSGDVTGHPERSWVQRAAAAARAQRGLVRDTAAGLVPPQAKSRPVLRSNARPDGARYLRTVLCERRRLPGLTVTVSVLAAVAGALSGHLEELGEDTAQLGAEVPMAKAGPRRAHNHFGNVGVGLHPRLRFPDRCRAISAELHQRRRRANHPAMVTASAAFAAVPAPLLRWGVRQFDPTVRSETATGNTVVSSVDRGADDLVLGTSPVLFTTGFPGLSPMMGLTHGVHGLGDTVAVSVHAAESAVGDVDAYVERLARELRGPAR
;
A
#
# COMPACT_ATOMS: atom_id res chain seq x y z
N MET A 1 14.73 -25.45 1.84
CA MET A 1 15.12 -24.02 1.93
C MET A 1 15.73 -23.74 3.30
N THR A 2 16.78 -22.93 3.39
CA THR A 2 17.39 -22.53 4.67
C THR A 2 16.63 -21.34 5.26
N SER A 3 16.49 -21.31 6.58
CA SER A 3 15.93 -20.17 7.32
C SER A 3 16.70 -18.89 7.02
N ARG A 4 16.02 -17.78 6.70
CA ARG A 4 16.61 -16.50 6.29
C ARG A 4 16.19 -15.37 7.23
N ARG A 5 17.15 -14.58 7.72
CA ARG A 5 16.88 -13.42 8.57
C ARG A 5 16.03 -12.37 7.84
N LEU A 6 15.05 -11.78 8.53
CA LEU A 6 14.34 -10.61 8.03
C LEU A 6 15.31 -9.42 7.91
N ALA A 7 15.15 -8.62 6.85
CA ALA A 7 15.80 -7.32 6.79
C ALA A 7 15.25 -6.38 7.88
N ALA A 8 16.03 -5.38 8.29
CA ALA A 8 15.64 -4.48 9.37
C ALA A 8 14.28 -3.79 9.11
N VAL A 9 14.01 -3.35 7.88
CA VAL A 9 12.73 -2.73 7.52
C VAL A 9 11.57 -3.73 7.55
N ASP A 10 11.78 -4.98 7.14
CA ASP A 10 10.74 -6.02 7.17
C ASP A 10 10.43 -6.43 8.62
N ALA A 11 11.47 -6.52 9.47
CA ALA A 11 11.31 -6.76 10.91
C ALA A 11 10.59 -5.58 11.61
N GLN A 12 10.86 -4.34 11.19
CA GLN A 12 10.13 -3.18 11.68
C GLN A 12 8.63 -3.30 11.35
N MET A 13 8.27 -3.66 10.10
CA MET A 13 6.87 -3.88 9.71
C MET A 13 6.22 -4.99 10.53
N TYR A 14 6.93 -6.10 10.75
CA TYR A 14 6.48 -7.20 11.59
C TYR A 14 6.21 -6.76 13.04
N TRP A 15 7.15 -6.04 13.66
CA TRP A 15 6.98 -5.60 15.05
C TRP A 15 5.95 -4.49 15.20
N MET A 16 5.79 -3.61 14.20
CA MET A 16 4.78 -2.54 14.21
C MET A 16 3.35 -3.08 14.09
N ALA A 17 3.15 -4.28 13.53
CA ALA A 17 1.82 -4.89 13.39
C ALA A 17 1.10 -5.08 14.74
N SER A 18 1.84 -5.20 15.84
CA SER A 18 1.26 -5.27 17.19
C SER A 18 0.75 -3.92 17.73
N ALA A 19 1.17 -2.80 17.15
CA ALA A 19 0.79 -1.45 17.59
C ALA A 19 -0.19 -0.78 16.62
N ILE A 20 -0.09 -1.08 15.32
CA ILE A 20 -0.96 -0.54 14.28
C ILE A 20 -1.32 -1.67 13.32
N PRO A 21 -2.61 -1.89 13.01
CA PRO A 21 -3.02 -2.76 11.92
C PRO A 21 -2.30 -2.39 10.63
N ASN A 22 -1.57 -3.32 10.02
CA ASN A 22 -0.78 -3.05 8.84
C ASN A 22 -0.85 -4.13 7.76
N ASP A 23 -1.81 -5.05 7.85
CA ASP A 23 -2.06 -6.00 6.78
C ASP A 23 -2.49 -5.29 5.50
N GLN A 24 -2.04 -5.83 4.39
CA GLN A 24 -2.41 -5.38 3.05
C GLN A 24 -3.55 -6.23 2.52
N PHE A 25 -4.55 -5.59 1.91
CA PHE A 25 -5.68 -6.27 1.27
C PHE A 25 -5.63 -6.03 -0.24
N LEU A 26 -5.30 -7.07 -1.00
CA LEU A 26 -5.29 -7.06 -2.46
C LEU A 26 -6.55 -7.76 -2.96
N VAL A 27 -7.41 -7.04 -3.61
CA VAL A 27 -8.71 -7.53 -4.09
C VAL A 27 -8.65 -7.72 -5.59
N TYR A 28 -9.12 -8.87 -6.07
CA TYR A 28 -9.23 -9.22 -7.48
C TYR A 28 -10.65 -9.68 -7.76
N ALA A 29 -11.28 -9.09 -8.75
CA ALA A 29 -12.59 -9.51 -9.27
C ALA A 29 -12.39 -10.31 -10.55
N PHE A 30 -13.09 -11.43 -10.65
CA PHE A 30 -13.03 -12.37 -11.78
C PHE A 30 -14.41 -12.51 -12.40
N ASP A 31 -14.48 -12.76 -13.70
CA ASP A 31 -15.73 -12.87 -14.45
C ASP A 31 -16.44 -14.20 -14.17
N GLY A 32 -17.75 -14.13 -13.98
CA GLY A 32 -18.57 -15.29 -13.66
C GLY A 32 -18.43 -15.82 -12.23
N GLU A 33 -19.40 -16.60 -11.83
CA GLU A 33 -19.44 -17.24 -10.50
C GLU A 33 -18.42 -18.38 -10.40
N LEU A 34 -17.84 -18.54 -9.22
CA LEU A 34 -16.97 -19.66 -8.91
C LEU A 34 -17.82 -20.86 -8.44
N THR A 35 -18.15 -21.75 -9.36
CA THR A 35 -19.07 -22.89 -9.11
C THR A 35 -18.46 -23.97 -8.22
N ASP A 36 -17.14 -24.20 -8.32
CA ASP A 36 -16.40 -25.15 -7.47
C ASP A 36 -15.24 -24.45 -6.73
N PRO A 37 -15.52 -23.77 -5.61
CA PRO A 37 -14.49 -23.16 -4.78
C PRO A 37 -13.51 -24.18 -4.20
N GLY A 38 -13.96 -25.40 -3.90
CA GLY A 38 -13.14 -26.43 -3.28
C GLY A 38 -11.96 -26.83 -4.16
N SER A 39 -12.22 -27.27 -5.39
CA SER A 39 -11.17 -27.68 -6.32
C SER A 39 -10.28 -26.51 -6.75
N THR A 40 -10.87 -25.31 -6.91
CA THR A 40 -10.09 -24.11 -7.24
C THR A 40 -9.11 -23.74 -6.12
N LEU A 41 -9.55 -23.74 -4.86
CA LEU A 41 -8.68 -23.43 -3.73
C LEU A 41 -7.60 -24.48 -3.52
N GLU A 42 -7.89 -25.77 -3.80
CA GLU A 42 -6.87 -26.82 -3.75
C GLU A 42 -5.79 -26.61 -4.83
N ALA A 43 -6.17 -26.22 -6.04
CA ALA A 43 -5.22 -25.88 -7.10
C ALA A 43 -4.35 -24.67 -6.71
N ILE A 44 -4.93 -23.63 -6.11
CA ILE A 44 -4.19 -22.47 -5.61
C ILE A 44 -3.27 -22.88 -4.45
N ARG A 45 -3.72 -23.75 -3.54
CA ARG A 45 -2.91 -24.27 -2.44
C ARG A 45 -1.69 -25.02 -2.96
N SER A 46 -1.88 -25.90 -3.93
CA SER A 46 -0.80 -26.62 -4.60
C SER A 46 0.21 -25.65 -5.25
N ARG A 47 -0.31 -24.65 -5.98
CA ARG A 47 0.51 -23.62 -6.63
C ARG A 47 1.27 -22.78 -5.61
N ALA A 48 0.65 -22.39 -4.49
CA ALA A 48 1.29 -21.68 -3.38
C ALA A 48 2.43 -22.49 -2.75
N GLY A 49 2.25 -23.80 -2.62
CA GLY A 49 3.28 -24.73 -2.14
C GLY A 49 4.53 -24.78 -3.04
N GLY A 50 4.36 -24.57 -4.34
CA GLY A 50 5.45 -24.42 -5.31
C GLY A 50 6.21 -23.08 -5.22
N CYS A 51 5.65 -22.08 -4.52
CA CYS A 51 6.28 -20.76 -4.36
C CYS A 51 6.98 -20.65 -3.01
N ALA A 52 8.29 -20.74 -3.01
CA ALA A 52 9.11 -20.62 -1.82
C ALA A 52 8.93 -19.29 -1.05
N ALA A 53 8.43 -18.25 -1.71
CA ALA A 53 8.16 -16.96 -1.08
C ALA A 53 6.79 -16.91 -0.36
N LEU A 54 5.88 -17.83 -0.66
CA LEU A 54 4.58 -18.01 0.00
C LEU A 54 4.62 -19.10 1.08
N ALA A 55 5.45 -20.13 0.90
CA ALA A 55 5.60 -21.25 1.83
C ALA A 55 6.55 -20.90 3.01
N VAL A 56 6.24 -19.82 3.71
CA VAL A 56 7.05 -19.30 4.83
C VAL A 56 6.18 -18.83 5.98
N ARG A 57 6.80 -18.77 7.16
CA ARG A 57 6.29 -18.09 8.36
C ARG A 57 7.42 -17.35 9.07
N VAL A 58 7.07 -16.48 10.00
CA VAL A 58 8.06 -15.78 10.84
C VAL A 58 8.39 -16.64 12.06
N ALA A 59 9.68 -16.88 12.30
CA ALA A 59 10.21 -17.37 13.57
C ALA A 59 10.87 -16.21 14.31
N ASP A 60 10.32 -15.84 15.47
CA ASP A 60 10.84 -14.77 16.33
C ASP A 60 11.39 -15.38 17.62
N ALA A 61 12.72 -15.52 17.69
CA ALA A 61 13.42 -16.08 18.84
C ALA A 61 13.58 -15.09 20.02
N GLY A 62 12.96 -13.91 19.95
CA GLY A 62 12.89 -12.96 21.04
C GLY A 62 13.69 -11.67 20.84
N PHE A 63 13.90 -10.94 21.94
CA PHE A 63 14.34 -9.54 21.93
C PHE A 63 15.73 -9.32 21.29
N TRP A 64 16.65 -10.26 21.43
CA TRP A 64 18.06 -10.06 21.08
C TRP A 64 18.39 -10.31 19.61
N THR A 65 17.50 -10.95 18.86
CA THR A 65 17.75 -11.36 17.49
C THR A 65 16.67 -10.84 16.53
N TYR A 66 17.05 -10.69 15.27
CA TYR A 66 16.07 -10.46 14.20
C TYR A 66 15.24 -11.72 13.97
N PRO A 67 13.94 -11.57 13.70
CA PRO A 67 13.10 -12.66 13.22
C PRO A 67 13.65 -13.27 11.92
N ARG A 68 13.23 -14.48 11.64
CA ARG A 68 13.66 -15.24 10.46
C ARG A 68 12.43 -15.73 9.68
N TRP A 69 12.54 -15.77 8.38
CA TRP A 69 11.63 -16.54 7.55
C TRP A 69 12.00 -18.01 7.62
N GLU A 70 11.08 -18.86 8.03
CA GLU A 70 11.22 -20.30 8.05
C GLU A 70 10.25 -20.95 7.05
N PRO A 71 10.68 -21.97 6.30
CA PRO A 71 9.78 -22.73 5.46
C PRO A 71 8.65 -23.37 6.29
N CYS A 72 7.44 -23.36 5.76
CA CYS A 72 6.30 -24.06 6.34
C CYS A 72 5.36 -24.59 5.24
N ALA A 73 4.54 -25.58 5.59
CA ALA A 73 3.48 -26.06 4.73
C ALA A 73 2.40 -24.98 4.53
N ILE A 74 1.67 -25.09 3.44
CA ILE A 74 0.47 -24.28 3.18
C ILE A 74 -0.73 -25.06 3.67
N GLU A 75 -1.20 -24.73 4.86
CA GLU A 75 -2.36 -25.38 5.47
C GLU A 75 -3.67 -24.86 4.88
N ALA A 76 -4.74 -25.66 5.02
CA ALA A 76 -6.06 -25.33 4.47
C ALA A 76 -6.72 -24.12 5.15
N ASP A 77 -6.35 -23.82 6.39
CA ASP A 77 -6.84 -22.68 7.17
C ASP A 77 -6.43 -21.30 6.62
N ARG A 78 -5.49 -21.29 5.67
CA ARG A 78 -5.14 -20.06 4.92
C ARG A 78 -6.19 -19.68 3.87
N PHE A 79 -7.21 -20.51 3.67
CA PHE A 79 -8.21 -20.32 2.63
C PHE A 79 -9.60 -20.26 3.25
N THR A 80 -10.31 -19.17 3.03
CA THR A 80 -11.65 -18.97 3.58
C THR A 80 -12.64 -18.65 2.48
N VAL A 81 -13.77 -19.37 2.44
CA VAL A 81 -14.88 -19.11 1.52
C VAL A 81 -15.95 -18.35 2.28
N HIS A 82 -16.31 -17.17 1.79
CA HIS A 82 -17.36 -16.32 2.34
C HIS A 82 -18.63 -16.42 1.48
N ARG A 83 -19.78 -16.60 2.12
CA ARG A 83 -21.09 -16.61 1.47
C ARG A 83 -22.03 -15.69 2.25
N PRO A 84 -21.88 -14.35 2.12
CA PRO A 84 -22.79 -13.41 2.78
C PRO A 84 -24.21 -13.59 2.22
N ALA A 85 -25.23 -13.28 3.04
CA ALA A 85 -26.62 -13.35 2.60
C ALA A 85 -26.93 -12.32 1.49
N ASP A 86 -26.30 -11.14 1.54
CA ASP A 86 -26.28 -10.18 0.45
C ASP A 86 -24.99 -10.34 -0.35
N ALA A 87 -25.12 -10.76 -1.60
CA ALA A 87 -24.00 -10.98 -2.52
C ALA A 87 -23.61 -9.71 -3.31
N SER A 88 -24.14 -8.54 -2.99
CA SER A 88 -23.80 -7.30 -3.70
C SER A 88 -22.32 -6.91 -3.51
N TRP A 89 -21.78 -6.16 -4.46
CA TRP A 89 -20.43 -5.60 -4.35
C TRP A 89 -20.24 -4.75 -3.10
N SER A 90 -21.28 -3.98 -2.71
CA SER A 90 -21.24 -3.16 -1.50
C SER A 90 -21.14 -4.00 -0.23
N ALA A 91 -21.89 -5.11 -0.13
CA ALA A 91 -21.80 -6.04 0.98
C ALA A 91 -20.45 -6.78 1.02
N CYS A 92 -19.90 -7.14 -0.15
CA CYS A 92 -18.56 -7.70 -0.25
C CYS A 92 -17.51 -6.71 0.28
N LEU A 93 -17.57 -5.43 -0.08
CA LEU A 93 -16.68 -4.40 0.44
C LEU A 93 -16.82 -4.20 1.96
N ALA A 94 -18.04 -4.25 2.50
CA ALA A 94 -18.27 -4.20 3.93
C ALA A 94 -17.60 -5.39 4.66
N ALA A 95 -17.79 -6.60 4.15
CA ALA A 95 -17.13 -7.79 4.68
C ALA A 95 -15.59 -7.69 4.60
N ILE A 96 -15.03 -7.10 3.53
CA ILE A 96 -13.59 -6.85 3.43
C ILE A 96 -13.13 -5.82 4.47
N ALA A 97 -13.93 -4.79 4.76
CA ALA A 97 -13.61 -3.83 5.82
C ALA A 97 -13.51 -4.48 7.19
N ASP A 98 -14.41 -5.43 7.49
CA ASP A 98 -14.41 -6.19 8.74
C ASP A 98 -13.18 -7.10 8.87
N LEU A 99 -12.64 -7.64 7.76
CA LEU A 99 -11.38 -8.39 7.78
C LEU A 99 -10.20 -7.53 8.29
N GLY A 100 -10.29 -6.21 8.19
CA GLY A 100 -9.28 -5.28 8.71
C GLY A 100 -9.07 -5.37 10.22
N ASP A 101 -10.03 -5.92 10.97
CA ASP A 101 -9.91 -6.12 12.42
C ASP A 101 -9.28 -7.49 12.78
N ASP A 102 -9.26 -8.46 11.85
CA ASP A 102 -8.59 -9.76 12.01
C ASP A 102 -7.20 -9.74 11.39
N GLN A 103 -6.25 -9.13 12.08
CA GLN A 103 -4.85 -9.03 11.62
C GLN A 103 -4.13 -10.36 11.70
N LEU A 104 -3.27 -10.63 10.72
CA LEU A 104 -2.52 -11.87 10.62
C LEU A 104 -1.42 -11.97 11.69
N ASP A 105 -1.33 -13.12 12.35
CA ASP A 105 -0.11 -13.51 13.04
C ASP A 105 0.88 -14.15 12.04
N ALA A 106 1.86 -13.38 11.61
CA ALA A 106 2.86 -13.85 10.65
C ALA A 106 3.70 -15.04 11.13
N ARG A 107 3.65 -15.39 12.44
CA ARG A 107 4.27 -16.61 13.00
C ARG A 107 3.47 -17.87 12.65
N VAL A 108 2.19 -17.71 12.40
CA VAL A 108 1.28 -18.77 11.98
C VAL A 108 1.11 -18.74 10.47
N ALA A 109 0.58 -17.62 9.95
CA ALA A 109 0.31 -17.43 8.54
C ALA A 109 0.56 -15.96 8.13
N PRO A 110 1.61 -15.65 7.34
CA PRO A 110 1.88 -14.29 6.90
C PRO A 110 0.98 -13.83 5.74
N TRP A 111 0.08 -14.68 5.28
CA TRP A 111 -0.96 -14.36 4.29
C TRP A 111 -2.14 -15.32 4.41
N ARG A 112 -3.31 -14.88 3.97
CA ARG A 112 -4.56 -15.63 3.90
C ARG A 112 -5.31 -15.24 2.62
N LEU A 113 -6.00 -16.18 2.00
CA LEU A 113 -6.85 -15.94 0.83
C LEU A 113 -8.31 -16.11 1.22
N HIS A 114 -9.09 -15.06 1.03
CA HIS A 114 -10.54 -15.05 1.21
C HIS A 114 -11.20 -15.05 -0.16
N VAL A 115 -12.22 -15.87 -0.37
CA VAL A 115 -12.93 -15.97 -1.64
C VAL A 115 -14.42 -15.79 -1.41
N PHE A 116 -15.02 -14.91 -2.20
CA PHE A 116 -16.45 -14.70 -2.34
C PHE A 116 -16.86 -15.29 -3.68
N PRO A 117 -17.47 -16.50 -3.72
CA PRO A 117 -17.72 -17.23 -4.98
C PRO A 117 -18.70 -16.55 -5.92
N THR A 118 -19.64 -15.78 -5.35
CA THR A 118 -20.65 -15.03 -6.08
C THR A 118 -20.73 -13.61 -5.53
N VAL A 119 -20.48 -12.63 -6.38
CA VAL A 119 -20.65 -11.20 -6.08
C VAL A 119 -21.37 -10.56 -7.25
N THR A 120 -22.51 -9.91 -6.97
CA THR A 120 -23.32 -9.19 -7.94
C THR A 120 -22.97 -7.71 -7.98
N GLU A 121 -23.46 -7.00 -8.98
CA GLU A 121 -23.25 -5.55 -9.14
C GLU A 121 -21.76 -5.14 -9.30
N LEU A 122 -20.93 -6.07 -9.75
CA LEU A 122 -19.56 -5.74 -10.11
C LEU A 122 -19.56 -4.75 -11.28
N ARG A 123 -18.99 -3.56 -11.02
CA ARG A 123 -18.82 -2.54 -12.08
C ARG A 123 -17.52 -2.81 -12.82
N GLY A 124 -17.56 -2.80 -14.14
CA GLY A 124 -16.39 -3.03 -14.99
C GLY A 124 -16.75 -3.79 -16.27
N PRO A 125 -15.75 -4.24 -17.04
CA PRO A 125 -16.01 -5.16 -18.14
C PRO A 125 -16.51 -6.51 -17.57
N GLY A 126 -17.58 -7.08 -18.14
CA GLY A 126 -18.14 -8.35 -17.70
C GLY A 126 -19.65 -8.34 -17.52
N THR A 127 -20.17 -9.43 -16.95
CA THR A 127 -21.62 -9.68 -16.80
C THR A 127 -22.28 -8.93 -15.62
N GLY A 128 -21.50 -8.24 -14.79
CA GLY A 128 -21.98 -7.64 -13.54
C GLY A 128 -22.06 -8.62 -12.38
N THR A 129 -21.83 -9.90 -12.62
CA THR A 129 -21.70 -10.96 -11.60
C THR A 129 -20.35 -11.65 -11.75
N GLY A 130 -19.70 -11.95 -10.65
CA GLY A 130 -18.38 -12.58 -10.65
C GLY A 130 -17.98 -13.16 -9.31
N ALA A 131 -16.76 -13.68 -9.24
CA ALA A 131 -16.11 -14.06 -8.00
C ALA A 131 -15.10 -13.00 -7.56
N VAL A 132 -14.92 -12.86 -6.25
CA VAL A 132 -13.92 -11.95 -5.69
C VAL A 132 -12.95 -12.71 -4.80
N ALA A 133 -11.65 -12.55 -5.06
CA ALA A 133 -10.59 -13.08 -4.21
C ALA A 133 -9.86 -11.92 -3.52
N VAL A 134 -9.67 -12.05 -2.21
CA VAL A 134 -8.99 -11.06 -1.36
C VAL A 134 -7.76 -11.72 -0.74
N LEU A 135 -6.60 -11.26 -1.14
CA LEU A 135 -5.35 -11.69 -0.54
C LEU A 135 -4.98 -10.72 0.59
N GLN A 136 -5.16 -11.18 1.83
CA GLN A 136 -4.67 -10.52 3.03
C GLN A 136 -3.21 -10.91 3.24
N MET A 137 -2.33 -9.93 3.43
CA MET A 137 -0.89 -10.16 3.58
C MET A 137 -0.30 -9.28 4.68
N SER A 138 0.49 -9.89 5.56
CA SER A 138 1.35 -9.13 6.48
C SER A 138 2.31 -8.24 5.70
N HIS A 139 2.41 -6.97 6.08
CA HIS A 139 3.33 -6.02 5.44
C HIS A 139 4.81 -6.43 5.56
N ALA A 140 5.16 -7.31 6.51
CA ALA A 140 6.50 -7.90 6.60
C ALA A 140 6.86 -8.75 5.37
N LEU A 141 5.84 -9.35 4.69
CA LEU A 141 6.06 -10.23 3.55
C LEU A 141 6.43 -9.44 2.27
N GLY A 142 6.04 -8.17 2.17
CA GLY A 142 6.43 -7.31 1.06
C GLY A 142 5.69 -5.99 0.95
N ASP A 143 6.26 -5.12 0.12
CA ASP A 143 5.60 -3.91 -0.37
C ASP A 143 4.60 -4.23 -1.50
N GLY A 144 3.87 -3.21 -1.96
CA GLY A 144 2.84 -3.35 -2.98
C GLY A 144 3.29 -4.05 -4.27
N GLN A 145 4.54 -3.84 -4.73
CA GLN A 145 5.06 -4.53 -5.92
C GLN A 145 5.28 -6.03 -5.67
N ARG A 146 5.90 -6.36 -4.53
CA ARG A 146 6.13 -7.76 -4.17
C ARG A 146 4.82 -8.48 -3.88
N SER A 147 3.91 -7.84 -3.17
CA SER A 147 2.58 -8.39 -2.86
C SER A 147 1.76 -8.62 -4.14
N ALA A 148 1.83 -7.69 -5.11
CA ALA A 148 1.21 -7.87 -6.42
C ALA A 148 1.80 -9.06 -7.20
N ALA A 149 3.11 -9.26 -7.15
CA ALA A 149 3.77 -10.40 -7.79
C ALA A 149 3.40 -11.74 -7.13
N LEU A 150 3.29 -11.77 -5.79
CA LEU A 150 2.83 -12.95 -5.05
C LEU A 150 1.38 -13.30 -5.36
N ALA A 151 0.50 -12.30 -5.45
CA ALA A 151 -0.88 -12.48 -5.87
C ALA A 151 -0.97 -12.99 -7.33
N ALA A 152 -0.18 -12.39 -8.23
CA ALA A 152 -0.13 -12.82 -9.61
C ALA A 152 0.35 -14.27 -9.76
N TRP A 153 1.30 -14.71 -8.93
CA TRP A 153 1.70 -16.12 -8.86
C TRP A 153 0.52 -17.02 -8.46
N LEU A 154 -0.24 -16.65 -7.43
CA LEU A 154 -1.41 -17.44 -7.00
C LEU A 154 -2.45 -17.57 -8.11
N PHE A 155 -2.64 -16.53 -8.91
CA PHE A 155 -3.63 -16.44 -9.97
C PHE A 155 -3.09 -16.76 -11.37
N GLY A 156 -2.03 -17.57 -11.47
CA GLY A 156 -1.63 -18.21 -12.73
C GLY A 156 -0.41 -17.64 -13.44
N ARG A 157 0.11 -16.47 -13.05
CA ARG A 157 1.27 -15.86 -13.73
C ARG A 157 2.60 -16.43 -13.20
N ASP A 158 3.38 -17.04 -14.07
CA ASP A 158 4.73 -17.51 -13.76
C ASP A 158 5.75 -16.40 -14.02
N ALA A 159 5.91 -15.50 -13.04
CA ALA A 159 6.87 -14.43 -13.10
C ALA A 159 7.77 -14.40 -11.85
N PRO A 160 9.02 -13.91 -11.97
CA PRO A 160 9.91 -13.81 -10.81
C PRO A 160 9.33 -12.92 -9.70
N ILE A 161 9.35 -13.42 -8.47
CA ILE A 161 8.94 -12.64 -7.31
C ILE A 161 10.09 -11.69 -6.92
N PRO A 162 9.86 -10.36 -6.86
CA PRO A 162 10.88 -9.43 -6.43
C PRO A 162 11.43 -9.81 -5.05
N SER A 163 12.69 -10.16 -4.96
CA SER A 163 13.35 -10.56 -3.72
C SER A 163 14.44 -9.57 -3.35
N GLY A 164 14.68 -9.39 -2.05
CA GLY A 164 15.81 -8.66 -1.52
C GLY A 164 16.86 -9.64 -1.02
N ASP A 165 18.06 -9.56 -1.54
CA ASP A 165 19.18 -10.32 -1.01
C ASP A 165 19.74 -9.64 0.23
N VAL A 166 19.54 -10.27 1.38
CA VAL A 166 20.23 -9.94 2.64
C VAL A 166 21.57 -10.70 2.68
N THR A 167 22.19 -10.95 1.52
CA THR A 167 23.47 -11.63 1.44
C THR A 167 24.59 -10.63 1.71
N GLY A 168 25.38 -10.92 2.74
CA GLY A 168 26.61 -10.22 3.11
C GLY A 168 26.62 -9.88 4.60
N HIS A 169 27.61 -10.42 5.31
CA HIS A 169 28.00 -9.85 6.61
C HIS A 169 28.47 -8.41 6.34
N PRO A 170 27.98 -7.43 7.09
CA PRO A 170 28.43 -6.07 6.90
C PRO A 170 29.93 -5.98 7.24
N GLU A 171 30.74 -5.65 6.26
CA GLU A 171 32.20 -5.41 6.45
C GLU A 171 32.47 -4.30 7.50
N ARG A 172 31.49 -3.44 7.76
CA ARG A 172 31.58 -2.34 8.74
C ARG A 172 30.59 -2.53 9.87
N SER A 173 31.00 -2.19 11.09
CA SER A 173 30.11 -2.17 12.26
C SER A 173 28.96 -1.18 12.07
N TRP A 174 27.86 -1.38 12.80
CA TRP A 174 26.72 -0.44 12.76
C TRP A 174 27.10 0.99 13.18
N VAL A 175 28.06 1.15 14.11
CA VAL A 175 28.59 2.45 14.57
C VAL A 175 29.29 3.17 13.41
N GLN A 176 30.13 2.46 12.64
CA GLN A 176 30.81 3.04 11.48
C GLN A 176 29.81 3.45 10.37
N ARG A 177 28.74 2.68 10.17
CA ARG A 177 27.67 3.00 9.23
C ARG A 177 26.86 4.19 9.71
N ALA A 178 26.53 4.28 10.99
CA ALA A 178 25.84 5.42 11.58
C ALA A 178 26.68 6.71 11.45
N ALA A 179 27.99 6.64 11.74
CA ALA A 179 28.90 7.77 11.54
C ALA A 179 29.02 8.21 10.07
N ALA A 180 29.05 7.24 9.15
CA ALA A 180 29.01 7.55 7.71
C ALA A 180 27.69 8.21 7.28
N ALA A 181 26.56 7.72 7.78
CA ALA A 181 25.24 8.31 7.52
C ALA A 181 25.15 9.74 8.07
N ALA A 182 25.67 9.99 9.27
CA ALA A 182 25.69 11.33 9.86
C ALA A 182 26.55 12.33 9.04
N ARG A 183 27.71 11.86 8.51
CA ARG A 183 28.53 12.68 7.58
C ARG A 183 27.81 12.95 6.27
N ALA A 184 27.21 11.93 5.68
CA ALA A 184 26.45 12.05 4.43
C ALA A 184 25.24 12.99 4.60
N GLN A 185 24.56 12.93 5.76
CA GLN A 185 23.44 13.83 6.09
C GLN A 185 23.88 15.28 6.14
N ARG A 186 25.07 15.58 6.71
CA ARG A 186 25.63 16.95 6.67
C ARG A 186 25.92 17.41 5.24
N GLY A 187 26.36 16.50 4.36
CA GLY A 187 26.49 16.76 2.91
C GLY A 187 25.14 17.12 2.29
N LEU A 188 24.11 16.31 2.54
CA LEU A 188 22.76 16.58 2.03
C LEU A 188 22.21 17.93 2.49
N VAL A 189 22.46 18.34 3.74
CA VAL A 189 22.06 19.66 4.26
C VAL A 189 22.77 20.78 3.49
N ARG A 190 24.09 20.68 3.28
CA ARG A 190 24.85 21.66 2.50
C ARG A 190 24.38 21.75 1.05
N ASP A 191 24.18 20.60 0.40
CA ASP A 191 23.76 20.54 -1.01
C ASP A 191 22.31 21.08 -1.16
N THR A 192 21.48 20.89 -0.15
CA THR A 192 20.13 21.50 -0.09
C THR A 192 20.22 23.02 0.06
N ALA A 193 21.07 23.53 0.96
CA ALA A 193 21.28 24.96 1.16
C ALA A 193 21.86 25.64 -0.08
N ALA A 194 22.71 24.93 -0.83
CA ALA A 194 23.28 25.39 -2.10
C ALA A 194 22.31 25.28 -3.30
N GLY A 195 21.10 24.77 -3.12
CA GLY A 195 20.11 24.56 -4.19
C GLY A 195 20.43 23.40 -5.14
N LEU A 196 21.46 22.60 -4.85
CA LEU A 196 21.85 21.44 -5.66
C LEU A 196 20.87 20.27 -5.51
N VAL A 197 20.24 20.15 -4.35
CA VAL A 197 19.24 19.12 -4.03
C VAL A 197 17.94 19.80 -3.58
N PRO A 198 16.78 19.37 -4.07
CA PRO A 198 15.50 19.91 -3.63
C PRO A 198 15.30 19.75 -2.11
N PRO A 199 14.64 20.70 -1.43
CA PRO A 199 14.37 20.60 -0.01
C PRO A 199 13.43 19.42 0.30
N GLN A 200 13.40 19.02 1.56
CA GLN A 200 12.39 18.10 2.06
C GLN A 200 10.98 18.71 1.90
N ALA A 201 9.97 17.86 1.72
CA ALA A 201 8.59 18.32 1.76
C ALA A 201 8.30 19.04 3.08
N LYS A 202 7.58 20.15 3.01
CA LYS A 202 7.07 20.81 4.21
C LYS A 202 6.02 19.93 4.87
N SER A 203 5.98 19.93 6.20
CA SER A 203 4.85 19.39 6.95
C SER A 203 3.58 20.17 6.65
N ARG A 204 2.43 19.54 6.76
CA ARG A 204 1.10 20.10 6.47
C ARG A 204 0.32 20.28 7.78
N PRO A 205 -0.57 21.27 7.88
CA PRO A 205 -1.55 21.32 8.95
C PRO A 205 -2.37 20.01 8.99
N VAL A 206 -2.75 19.58 10.17
CA VAL A 206 -3.67 18.47 10.35
C VAL A 206 -5.08 18.95 9.97
N LEU A 207 -5.77 18.21 9.12
CA LEU A 207 -7.14 18.45 8.70
C LEU A 207 -8.04 17.28 9.14
N ARG A 208 -9.36 17.38 8.92
CA ARG A 208 -10.31 16.33 9.32
C ARG A 208 -9.98 14.95 8.73
N SER A 209 -9.47 14.89 7.51
CA SER A 209 -8.98 13.65 6.88
C SER A 209 -7.83 12.97 7.65
N ASN A 210 -7.13 13.71 8.51
CA ASN A 210 -6.15 13.20 9.46
C ASN A 210 -6.76 12.78 10.82
N ALA A 211 -8.08 12.81 10.99
CA ALA A 211 -8.70 12.35 12.21
C ALA A 211 -8.30 10.90 12.52
N ARG A 212 -8.20 10.59 13.81
CA ARG A 212 -8.04 9.20 14.23
C ARG A 212 -9.24 8.40 13.71
N PRO A 213 -8.99 7.25 13.07
CA PRO A 213 -10.07 6.41 12.62
C PRO A 213 -10.99 5.99 13.77
N ASP A 214 -12.26 6.36 13.67
CA ASP A 214 -13.32 6.02 14.63
C ASP A 214 -14.65 5.90 13.89
N GLY A 215 -15.59 5.12 14.45
CA GLY A 215 -16.85 4.80 13.81
C GLY A 215 -16.71 3.77 12.68
N ALA A 216 -17.67 3.75 11.78
CA ALA A 216 -17.70 2.83 10.65
C ALA A 216 -16.52 3.03 9.69
N ARG A 217 -16.07 1.94 9.07
CA ARG A 217 -15.05 1.95 8.01
C ARG A 217 -15.70 1.71 6.66
N TYR A 218 -15.38 2.54 5.71
CA TYR A 218 -15.95 2.50 4.38
C TYR A 218 -14.89 2.20 3.33
N LEU A 219 -15.16 1.20 2.50
CA LEU A 219 -14.38 0.88 1.31
C LEU A 219 -15.21 1.20 0.07
N ARG A 220 -14.64 1.95 -0.86
CA ARG A 220 -15.26 2.26 -2.16
C ARG A 220 -14.24 2.15 -3.27
N THR A 221 -14.72 1.91 -4.49
CA THR A 221 -13.85 1.78 -5.68
C THR A 221 -14.48 2.49 -6.87
N VAL A 222 -13.68 3.33 -7.53
CA VAL A 222 -14.02 3.95 -8.81
C VAL A 222 -13.14 3.31 -9.89
N LEU A 223 -13.77 2.73 -10.91
CA LEU A 223 -13.08 2.15 -12.06
C LEU A 223 -13.03 3.15 -13.21
N CYS A 224 -11.90 3.22 -13.89
CA CYS A 224 -11.71 4.04 -15.08
C CYS A 224 -10.77 3.35 -16.07
N GLU A 225 -10.90 3.66 -17.35
CA GLU A 225 -9.96 3.24 -18.37
C GLU A 225 -8.70 4.09 -18.28
N ARG A 226 -7.52 3.43 -18.33
CA ARG A 226 -6.21 4.09 -18.25
C ARG A 226 -6.06 5.24 -19.25
N ARG A 227 -6.52 5.03 -20.48
CA ARG A 227 -6.44 6.01 -21.59
C ARG A 227 -7.34 7.25 -21.40
N ARG A 228 -8.34 7.18 -20.53
CA ARG A 228 -9.27 8.29 -20.26
C ARG A 228 -8.80 9.19 -19.12
N LEU A 229 -7.77 8.79 -18.40
CA LEU A 229 -7.22 9.62 -17.34
C LEU A 229 -6.50 10.85 -17.93
N PRO A 230 -6.87 12.07 -17.51
CA PRO A 230 -6.50 13.31 -18.21
C PRO A 230 -5.10 13.85 -17.87
N GLY A 231 -4.22 13.09 -17.24
CA GLY A 231 -2.90 13.56 -16.79
C GLY A 231 -1.71 12.92 -17.51
N LEU A 232 -0.50 13.32 -17.10
CA LEU A 232 0.76 12.83 -17.68
C LEU A 232 1.03 11.35 -17.35
N THR A 233 0.62 10.90 -16.16
CA THR A 233 0.70 9.51 -15.70
C THR A 233 -0.52 9.20 -14.84
N VAL A 234 -0.85 7.92 -14.67
CA VAL A 234 -1.95 7.48 -13.80
C VAL A 234 -1.83 8.10 -12.40
N THR A 235 -0.67 8.02 -11.78
CA THR A 235 -0.44 8.57 -10.44
C THR A 235 -0.66 10.07 -10.37
N VAL A 236 -0.17 10.84 -11.35
CA VAL A 236 -0.36 12.30 -11.39
C VAL A 236 -1.83 12.66 -11.60
N SER A 237 -2.52 11.94 -12.51
CA SER A 237 -3.95 12.14 -12.76
C SER A 237 -4.78 11.92 -11.51
N VAL A 238 -4.52 10.82 -10.79
CA VAL A 238 -5.27 10.49 -9.57
C VAL A 238 -4.94 11.47 -8.43
N LEU A 239 -3.67 11.85 -8.24
CA LEU A 239 -3.31 12.88 -7.25
C LEU A 239 -4.02 14.22 -7.54
N ALA A 240 -4.12 14.61 -8.81
CA ALA A 240 -4.83 15.82 -9.20
C ALA A 240 -6.35 15.71 -8.99
N ALA A 241 -6.93 14.53 -9.22
CA ALA A 241 -8.35 14.28 -8.96
C ALA A 241 -8.64 14.25 -7.45
N VAL A 242 -7.82 13.58 -6.67
CA VAL A 242 -7.90 13.58 -5.20
C VAL A 242 -7.78 14.99 -4.65
N ALA A 243 -6.92 15.83 -5.22
CA ALA A 243 -6.78 17.23 -4.82
C ALA A 243 -8.11 17.99 -4.93
N GLY A 244 -8.80 17.88 -6.08
CA GLY A 244 -10.10 18.54 -6.29
C GLY A 244 -11.19 17.97 -5.40
N ALA A 245 -11.27 16.63 -5.32
CA ALA A 245 -12.28 15.97 -4.50
C ALA A 245 -12.12 16.27 -3.01
N LEU A 246 -10.89 16.17 -2.50
CA LEU A 246 -10.60 16.35 -1.06
C LEU A 246 -10.70 17.82 -0.65
N SER A 247 -10.21 18.76 -1.48
CA SER A 247 -10.35 20.18 -1.16
C SER A 247 -11.82 20.59 -1.12
N GLY A 248 -12.62 20.21 -2.13
CA GLY A 248 -14.03 20.57 -2.13
C GLY A 248 -14.80 19.97 -0.96
N HIS A 249 -14.45 18.73 -0.54
CA HIS A 249 -15.07 18.11 0.63
C HIS A 249 -14.68 18.82 1.95
N LEU A 250 -13.40 19.14 2.14
CA LEU A 250 -12.91 19.78 3.35
C LEU A 250 -13.35 21.25 3.45
N GLU A 251 -13.44 21.96 2.32
CA GLU A 251 -13.95 23.35 2.26
C GLU A 251 -15.43 23.42 2.64
N GLU A 252 -16.26 22.44 2.27
CA GLU A 252 -17.64 22.33 2.73
C GLU A 252 -17.75 22.14 4.25
N LEU A 253 -16.69 21.59 4.88
CA LEU A 253 -16.57 21.44 6.33
C LEU A 253 -15.91 22.68 6.99
N GLY A 254 -15.59 23.73 6.22
CA GLY A 254 -14.98 24.97 6.70
C GLY A 254 -13.49 24.93 6.92
N GLU A 255 -12.77 23.93 6.37
CA GLU A 255 -11.32 23.81 6.55
C GLU A 255 -10.50 24.56 5.48
N ASP A 256 -9.33 25.08 5.85
CA ASP A 256 -8.41 25.71 4.90
C ASP A 256 -7.56 24.66 4.19
N THR A 257 -7.80 24.48 2.91
CA THR A 257 -7.14 23.50 2.05
C THR A 257 -5.91 24.06 1.30
N ALA A 258 -5.51 25.32 1.56
CA ALA A 258 -4.42 25.99 0.83
C ALA A 258 -3.10 25.21 0.84
N GLN A 259 -2.83 24.45 1.89
CA GLN A 259 -1.63 23.64 2.06
C GLN A 259 -1.88 22.14 1.92
N LEU A 260 -2.99 21.75 1.29
CA LEU A 260 -3.35 20.35 1.11
C LEU A 260 -2.21 19.54 0.46
N GLY A 261 -1.96 18.35 0.98
CA GLY A 261 -0.92 17.46 0.48
C GLY A 261 -1.27 15.98 0.64
N ALA A 262 -0.55 15.15 -0.09
CA ALA A 262 -0.62 13.70 0.02
C ALA A 262 0.71 13.10 0.46
N GLU A 263 0.66 12.03 1.21
CA GLU A 263 1.76 11.11 1.42
C GLU A 263 1.74 10.06 0.31
N VAL A 264 2.86 9.91 -0.39
CA VAL A 264 2.98 9.02 -1.54
C VAL A 264 4.10 8.01 -1.28
N PRO A 265 3.80 6.71 -1.20
CA PRO A 265 4.82 5.68 -1.19
C PRO A 265 5.59 5.69 -2.52
N MET A 266 6.91 5.77 -2.45
CA MET A 266 7.79 5.82 -3.61
C MET A 266 8.87 4.75 -3.51
N ALA A 267 9.05 3.95 -4.57
CA ALA A 267 10.11 2.95 -4.62
C ALA A 267 11.49 3.59 -4.41
N LYS A 268 12.33 2.97 -3.60
CA LYS A 268 13.72 3.40 -3.39
C LYS A 268 14.55 3.15 -4.65
N ALA A 269 15.61 3.93 -4.81
CA ALA A 269 16.59 3.70 -5.86
C ALA A 269 17.51 2.51 -5.54
N GLY A 270 18.07 1.91 -6.62
CA GLY A 270 19.06 0.84 -6.52
C GLY A 270 18.47 -0.55 -6.29
N PRO A 271 19.31 -1.56 -6.05
CA PRO A 271 18.87 -2.93 -5.92
C PRO A 271 18.03 -3.14 -4.65
N ARG A 272 17.00 -3.97 -4.77
CA ARG A 272 16.15 -4.37 -3.65
C ARG A 272 16.97 -5.18 -2.64
N ARG A 273 16.97 -4.74 -1.38
CA ARG A 273 17.70 -5.39 -0.27
C ARG A 273 16.78 -5.91 0.83
N ALA A 274 15.47 -5.77 0.66
CA ALA A 274 14.45 -6.18 1.59
C ALA A 274 13.16 -6.49 0.83
N HIS A 275 12.21 -7.14 1.47
CA HIS A 275 10.88 -7.33 0.92
C HIS A 275 10.14 -5.98 0.77
N ASN A 276 10.43 -5.03 1.65
CA ASN A 276 9.94 -3.66 1.59
C ASN A 276 11.02 -2.71 1.05
N HIS A 277 10.79 -2.14 -0.13
CA HIS A 277 11.77 -1.32 -0.85
C HIS A 277 11.18 0.03 -1.27
N PHE A 278 10.54 0.72 -0.34
CA PHE A 278 9.91 2.02 -0.57
C PHE A 278 10.20 2.99 0.58
N GLY A 279 9.80 4.23 0.40
CA GLY A 279 9.74 5.25 1.43
C GLY A 279 8.64 6.24 1.11
N ASN A 280 8.06 6.86 2.13
CA ASN A 280 6.97 7.81 1.97
C ASN A 280 7.52 9.23 1.75
N VAL A 281 6.91 9.96 0.82
CA VAL A 281 7.25 11.34 0.52
C VAL A 281 5.99 12.22 0.55
N GLY A 282 6.11 13.43 1.07
CA GLY A 282 5.04 14.43 0.99
C GLY A 282 5.04 15.12 -0.37
N VAL A 283 3.85 15.31 -0.95
CA VAL A 283 3.61 16.01 -2.23
C VAL A 283 2.48 17.01 -2.04
N GLY A 284 2.67 18.26 -2.49
CA GLY A 284 1.61 19.26 -2.52
C GLY A 284 0.55 18.91 -3.57
N LEU A 285 -0.71 19.07 -3.21
CA LEU A 285 -1.83 18.77 -4.10
C LEU A 285 -2.32 19.97 -4.91
N HIS A 286 -1.93 21.19 -4.53
CA HIS A 286 -2.22 22.44 -5.26
C HIS A 286 -3.70 22.63 -5.66
N PRO A 287 -4.66 22.54 -4.73
CA PRO A 287 -6.10 22.52 -5.06
C PRO A 287 -6.57 23.77 -5.78
N ARG A 288 -5.94 24.94 -5.55
CA ARG A 288 -6.30 26.23 -6.17
C ARG A 288 -5.91 26.33 -7.65
N LEU A 289 -5.06 25.42 -8.16
CA LEU A 289 -4.68 25.40 -9.57
C LEU A 289 -5.75 24.68 -10.40
N ARG A 290 -5.90 25.11 -11.66
CA ARG A 290 -6.71 24.38 -12.65
C ARG A 290 -6.10 22.99 -12.89
N PHE A 291 -6.91 22.02 -13.26
CA PHE A 291 -6.50 20.62 -13.36
C PHE A 291 -5.20 20.40 -14.17
N PRO A 292 -5.00 20.97 -15.38
CA PRO A 292 -3.75 20.77 -16.13
C PRO A 292 -2.52 21.37 -15.44
N ASP A 293 -2.68 22.55 -14.79
CA ASP A 293 -1.60 23.21 -14.05
C ASP A 293 -1.27 22.44 -12.77
N ARG A 294 -2.29 21.94 -12.10
CA ARG A 294 -2.17 21.05 -10.95
C ARG A 294 -1.39 19.79 -11.29
N CYS A 295 -1.69 19.14 -12.41
CA CYS A 295 -0.92 17.98 -12.89
C CYS A 295 0.55 18.31 -13.12
N ARG A 296 0.85 19.47 -13.73
CA ARG A 296 2.25 19.90 -13.94
C ARG A 296 2.97 20.16 -12.62
N ALA A 297 2.34 20.84 -11.68
CA ALA A 297 2.90 21.13 -10.36
C ALA A 297 3.19 19.85 -9.56
N ILE A 298 2.21 18.93 -9.50
CA ILE A 298 2.36 17.61 -8.84
C ILE A 298 3.48 16.80 -9.47
N SER A 299 3.54 16.74 -10.82
CA SER A 299 4.59 16.03 -11.54
C SER A 299 5.98 16.59 -11.24
N ALA A 300 6.11 17.92 -11.20
CA ALA A 300 7.37 18.59 -10.83
C ALA A 300 7.79 18.27 -9.39
N GLU A 301 6.85 18.28 -8.43
CA GLU A 301 7.16 17.89 -7.04
C GLU A 301 7.57 16.42 -6.93
N LEU A 302 6.86 15.49 -7.56
CA LEU A 302 7.25 14.07 -7.57
C LEU A 302 8.66 13.88 -8.13
N HIS A 303 9.02 14.60 -9.19
CA HIS A 303 10.36 14.59 -9.73
C HIS A 303 11.40 15.11 -8.73
N GLN A 304 11.12 16.21 -8.04
CA GLN A 304 11.98 16.74 -6.99
C GLN A 304 12.16 15.75 -5.82
N ARG A 305 11.07 15.07 -5.37
CA ARG A 305 11.15 14.03 -4.34
C ARG A 305 12.02 12.86 -4.78
N ARG A 306 11.90 12.44 -6.04
CA ARG A 306 12.74 11.37 -6.61
C ARG A 306 14.21 11.77 -6.69
N ARG A 307 14.51 13.00 -7.12
CA ARG A 307 15.88 13.53 -7.12
C ARG A 307 16.50 13.50 -5.73
N ARG A 308 15.76 13.97 -4.69
CA ARG A 308 16.23 13.93 -3.31
C ARG A 308 16.39 12.50 -2.79
N ALA A 309 15.46 11.60 -3.07
CA ALA A 309 15.52 10.20 -2.66
C ALA A 309 16.73 9.46 -3.27
N ASN A 310 17.18 9.88 -4.44
CA ASN A 310 18.36 9.32 -5.13
C ASN A 310 19.70 9.91 -4.64
N HIS A 311 19.69 10.86 -3.72
CA HIS A 311 20.93 11.43 -3.19
C HIS A 311 21.74 10.37 -2.42
N PRO A 312 23.09 10.32 -2.56
CA PRO A 312 23.92 9.31 -1.90
C PRO A 312 23.74 9.21 -0.39
N ALA A 313 23.40 10.31 0.28
CA ALA A 313 23.09 10.31 1.71
C ALA A 313 21.89 9.43 2.06
N MET A 314 20.87 9.34 1.19
CA MET A 314 19.70 8.49 1.41
C MET A 314 20.04 7.00 1.32
N VAL A 315 20.93 6.65 0.39
CA VAL A 315 21.47 5.29 0.26
C VAL A 315 22.29 4.92 1.50
N THR A 316 23.15 5.85 1.95
CA THR A 316 23.99 5.65 3.15
C THR A 316 23.12 5.52 4.42
N ALA A 317 22.06 6.34 4.56
CA ALA A 317 21.12 6.25 5.67
C ALA A 317 20.37 4.90 5.66
N SER A 318 19.92 4.43 4.49
CA SER A 318 19.29 3.11 4.35
C SER A 318 20.24 1.97 4.73
N ALA A 319 21.51 2.06 4.36
CA ALA A 319 22.53 1.07 4.73
C ALA A 319 22.84 1.10 6.24
N ALA A 320 22.81 2.27 6.88
CA ALA A 320 22.96 2.39 8.33
C ALA A 320 21.76 1.80 9.06
N PHE A 321 20.54 2.07 8.61
CA PHE A 321 19.32 1.49 9.17
C PHE A 321 19.32 -0.03 9.07
N ALA A 322 19.73 -0.59 7.93
CA ALA A 322 19.84 -2.04 7.73
C ALA A 322 20.83 -2.73 8.68
N ALA A 323 21.75 -1.98 9.27
CA ALA A 323 22.76 -2.48 10.20
C ALA A 323 22.43 -2.25 11.68
N VAL A 324 21.30 -1.60 12.00
CA VAL A 324 20.87 -1.38 13.39
C VAL A 324 20.72 -2.72 14.10
N PRO A 325 21.25 -2.92 15.32
CA PRO A 325 21.05 -4.16 16.10
C PRO A 325 19.56 -4.40 16.40
N ALA A 326 19.14 -5.66 16.37
CA ALA A 326 17.74 -6.04 16.60
C ALA A 326 17.16 -5.48 17.92
N PRO A 327 17.87 -5.57 19.08
CA PRO A 327 17.34 -5.03 20.33
C PRO A 327 17.06 -3.52 20.26
N LEU A 328 17.94 -2.78 19.59
CA LEU A 328 17.82 -1.33 19.48
C LEU A 328 16.65 -0.93 18.56
N LEU A 329 16.48 -1.62 17.43
CA LEU A 329 15.36 -1.38 16.53
C LEU A 329 14.03 -1.77 17.21
N ARG A 330 13.98 -2.93 17.86
CA ARG A 330 12.78 -3.41 18.57
C ARG A 330 12.41 -2.50 19.72
N TRP A 331 13.39 -2.00 20.46
CA TRP A 331 13.16 -1.00 21.50
C TRP A 331 12.56 0.27 20.90
N GLY A 332 13.13 0.79 19.81
CA GLY A 332 12.60 1.97 19.12
C GLY A 332 11.15 1.79 18.64
N VAL A 333 10.81 0.61 18.09
CA VAL A 333 9.43 0.29 17.69
C VAL A 333 8.48 0.28 18.90
N ARG A 334 8.91 -0.23 20.05
CA ARG A 334 8.11 -0.25 21.29
C ARG A 334 7.86 1.14 21.89
N GLN A 335 8.67 2.14 21.53
CA GLN A 335 8.45 3.53 21.95
C GLN A 335 7.34 4.22 21.13
N PHE A 336 6.88 3.58 20.05
CA PHE A 336 5.79 4.12 19.28
C PHE A 336 4.48 4.08 20.08
N ASP A 337 3.92 5.25 20.32
CA ASP A 337 2.62 5.41 20.99
C ASP A 337 1.58 5.87 19.95
N PRO A 338 0.61 5.01 19.59
CA PRO A 338 -0.42 5.36 18.62
C PRO A 338 -1.42 6.42 19.15
N THR A 339 -1.36 6.76 20.43
CA THR A 339 -2.25 7.79 21.03
C THR A 339 -1.70 9.20 20.87
N VAL A 340 -0.38 9.35 20.70
CA VAL A 340 0.27 10.65 20.51
C VAL A 340 -0.08 11.20 19.13
N ARG A 341 -0.55 12.44 19.09
CA ARG A 341 -0.89 13.17 17.87
C ARG A 341 0.08 14.32 17.65
N SER A 342 0.58 14.46 16.43
CA SER A 342 1.33 15.62 15.99
C SER A 342 0.36 16.72 15.50
N GLU A 343 0.75 17.97 15.64
CA GLU A 343 0.04 19.11 15.06
C GLU A 343 0.22 19.22 13.54
N THR A 344 1.16 18.48 12.98
CA THR A 344 1.46 18.47 11.55
C THR A 344 1.55 17.03 11.01
N ALA A 345 1.26 16.87 9.73
CA ALA A 345 1.35 15.60 9.00
C ALA A 345 2.21 15.74 7.74
N THR A 346 2.71 14.63 7.22
CA THR A 346 3.41 14.57 5.92
C THR A 346 2.44 14.86 4.77
N GLY A 347 1.20 14.44 4.91
CA GLY A 347 0.08 14.66 3.99
C GLY A 347 -1.26 14.55 4.70
N ASN A 348 -2.30 15.03 4.05
CA ASN A 348 -3.69 14.97 4.55
C ASN A 348 -4.42 13.72 4.07
N THR A 349 -3.80 12.95 3.20
CA THR A 349 -4.21 11.63 2.75
C THR A 349 -2.99 10.85 2.28
N VAL A 350 -3.12 9.51 2.19
CA VAL A 350 -2.15 8.65 1.49
C VAL A 350 -2.69 8.37 0.09
N VAL A 351 -1.82 8.42 -0.92
CA VAL A 351 -2.14 7.93 -2.27
C VAL A 351 -1.08 6.89 -2.67
N SER A 352 -1.45 5.62 -2.57
CA SER A 352 -0.58 4.49 -2.90
C SER A 352 -0.88 3.97 -4.29
N SER A 353 0.09 4.03 -5.20
CA SER A 353 -0.07 3.64 -6.60
C SER A 353 0.79 2.43 -6.95
N VAL A 354 0.15 1.35 -7.41
CA VAL A 354 0.81 0.10 -7.81
C VAL A 354 0.25 -0.37 -9.15
N ASP A 355 1.12 -0.53 -10.14
CA ASP A 355 0.78 -1.24 -11.38
C ASP A 355 0.95 -2.75 -11.14
N ARG A 356 -0.11 -3.54 -11.36
CA ARG A 356 -0.15 -4.99 -11.16
C ARG A 356 0.05 -5.77 -12.44
N GLY A 357 0.36 -5.07 -13.53
CA GLY A 357 0.74 -5.66 -14.81
C GLY A 357 -0.43 -5.99 -15.72
N ALA A 358 -0.28 -7.06 -16.51
CA ALA A 358 -1.28 -7.50 -17.49
C ALA A 358 -2.54 -8.10 -16.81
N ASP A 359 -3.61 -8.20 -17.56
CA ASP A 359 -4.90 -8.79 -17.16
C ASP A 359 -5.00 -10.29 -17.53
N ASP A 360 -3.88 -11.00 -17.37
CA ASP A 360 -3.71 -12.43 -17.70
C ASP A 360 -3.95 -13.38 -16.52
N LEU A 361 -4.50 -12.85 -15.41
CA LEU A 361 -4.74 -13.61 -14.19
C LEU A 361 -6.07 -14.38 -14.26
N VAL A 362 -6.12 -15.55 -13.60
CA VAL A 362 -7.31 -16.39 -13.56
C VAL A 362 -7.59 -16.93 -12.16
N LEU A 363 -8.87 -17.11 -11.84
CA LEU A 363 -9.35 -17.87 -10.68
C LEU A 363 -10.10 -19.12 -11.18
N GLY A 364 -9.46 -20.28 -11.13
CA GLY A 364 -9.92 -21.44 -11.88
C GLY A 364 -9.85 -21.16 -13.38
N THR A 365 -10.99 -21.06 -14.04
CA THR A 365 -11.12 -20.70 -15.46
C THR A 365 -11.59 -19.27 -15.70
N SER A 366 -11.96 -18.57 -14.63
CA SER A 366 -12.52 -17.20 -14.71
C SER A 366 -11.42 -16.17 -14.91
N PRO A 367 -11.45 -15.34 -15.97
CA PRO A 367 -10.47 -14.29 -16.20
C PRO A 367 -10.69 -13.14 -15.22
N VAL A 368 -9.60 -12.42 -14.89
CA VAL A 368 -9.66 -11.23 -14.05
C VAL A 368 -10.34 -10.08 -14.78
N LEU A 369 -11.22 -9.36 -14.07
CA LEU A 369 -11.89 -8.16 -14.58
C LEU A 369 -11.13 -6.88 -14.17
N PHE A 370 -10.82 -6.78 -12.89
CA PHE A 370 -10.05 -5.66 -12.32
C PHE A 370 -9.41 -6.06 -11.00
N THR A 371 -8.56 -5.20 -10.52
CA THR A 371 -7.98 -5.32 -9.18
C THR A 371 -8.10 -4.00 -8.44
N THR A 372 -8.28 -4.09 -7.13
CA THR A 372 -8.24 -2.95 -6.22
C THR A 372 -7.49 -3.33 -4.93
N GLY A 373 -7.36 -2.40 -4.01
CA GLY A 373 -6.77 -2.63 -2.69
C GLY A 373 -6.92 -1.37 -1.86
N PHE A 374 -6.87 -1.53 -0.56
CA PHE A 374 -7.21 -0.46 0.35
C PHE A 374 -6.02 -0.23 1.30
N PRO A 375 -5.24 0.87 1.11
CA PRO A 375 -4.18 1.22 2.05
C PRO A 375 -4.76 1.40 3.45
N GLY A 376 -4.08 0.84 4.45
CA GLY A 376 -4.55 0.87 5.84
C GLY A 376 -4.69 2.29 6.38
N LEU A 377 -5.66 2.50 7.26
CA LEU A 377 -5.77 3.71 8.06
C LEU A 377 -4.71 3.67 9.18
N SER A 378 -4.37 4.83 9.72
CA SER A 378 -3.41 4.95 10.81
C SER A 378 -3.88 6.01 11.82
N PRO A 379 -3.28 6.09 13.03
CA PRO A 379 -3.71 7.05 14.05
C PRO A 379 -3.79 8.51 13.59
N MET A 380 -3.05 8.87 12.54
CA MET A 380 -3.00 10.23 11.96
C MET A 380 -3.53 10.26 10.51
N MET A 381 -4.27 9.24 10.08
CA MET A 381 -4.74 9.13 8.70
C MET A 381 -6.06 8.35 8.64
N GLY A 382 -7.18 9.08 8.67
CA GLY A 382 -8.52 8.54 8.58
C GLY A 382 -9.06 8.39 7.16
N LEU A 383 -8.28 8.81 6.14
CA LEU A 383 -8.63 8.70 4.72
C LEU A 383 -7.41 8.33 3.90
N THR A 384 -7.50 7.25 3.14
CA THR A 384 -6.44 6.80 2.22
C THR A 384 -7.00 6.41 0.86
N HIS A 385 -6.14 6.45 -0.17
CA HIS A 385 -6.47 6.11 -1.54
C HIS A 385 -5.49 5.08 -2.09
N GLY A 386 -6.02 4.04 -2.74
CA GLY A 386 -5.25 3.10 -3.54
C GLY A 386 -5.45 3.39 -5.03
N VAL A 387 -4.41 3.18 -5.82
CA VAL A 387 -4.45 3.31 -7.27
C VAL A 387 -3.84 2.04 -7.87
N HIS A 388 -4.66 1.23 -8.49
CA HIS A 388 -4.24 -0.09 -8.95
C HIS A 388 -4.53 -0.25 -10.44
N GLY A 389 -3.46 -0.37 -11.23
CA GLY A 389 -3.54 -0.65 -12.66
C GLY A 389 -3.46 -2.14 -12.94
N LEU A 390 -4.32 -2.65 -13.82
CA LEU A 390 -4.27 -4.00 -14.38
C LEU A 390 -4.73 -3.93 -15.83
N GLY A 391 -3.87 -4.28 -16.77
CA GLY A 391 -4.16 -4.06 -18.18
C GLY A 391 -4.54 -2.59 -18.44
N ASP A 392 -5.68 -2.39 -19.11
CA ASP A 392 -6.22 -1.07 -19.42
C ASP A 392 -7.13 -0.49 -18.32
N THR A 393 -7.41 -1.24 -17.26
CA THR A 393 -8.26 -0.80 -16.16
C THR A 393 -7.43 -0.20 -15.03
N VAL A 394 -7.90 0.90 -14.48
CA VAL A 394 -7.37 1.52 -13.26
C VAL A 394 -8.50 1.61 -12.24
N ALA A 395 -8.27 1.03 -11.07
CA ALA A 395 -9.13 1.18 -9.92
C ALA A 395 -8.54 2.24 -8.97
N VAL A 396 -9.37 3.22 -8.60
CA VAL A 396 -9.06 4.18 -7.54
C VAL A 396 -9.95 3.84 -6.36
N SER A 397 -9.32 3.38 -5.28
CA SER A 397 -10.01 3.00 -4.05
C SER A 397 -9.97 4.09 -3.00
N VAL A 398 -10.98 4.11 -2.17
CA VAL A 398 -11.10 4.98 -1.00
C VAL A 398 -11.29 4.08 0.22
N HIS A 399 -10.45 4.26 1.23
CA HIS A 399 -10.63 3.71 2.56
C HIS A 399 -10.78 4.87 3.54
N ALA A 400 -11.93 4.98 4.15
CA ALA A 400 -12.26 6.11 5.02
C ALA A 400 -12.89 5.62 6.33
N ALA A 401 -12.52 6.29 7.42
CA ALA A 401 -13.27 6.21 8.68
C ALA A 401 -14.38 7.27 8.70
N GLU A 402 -15.48 6.97 9.34
CA GLU A 402 -16.61 7.89 9.52
C GLU A 402 -16.17 9.21 10.15
N SER A 403 -15.29 9.15 11.15
CA SER A 403 -14.71 10.34 11.81
C SER A 403 -13.96 11.29 10.87
N ALA A 404 -13.44 10.78 9.74
CA ALA A 404 -12.61 11.55 8.82
C ALA A 404 -13.40 12.12 7.62
N VAL A 405 -14.39 11.38 7.11
CA VAL A 405 -15.08 11.75 5.87
C VAL A 405 -16.59 12.01 6.09
N GLY A 406 -17.24 11.28 7.00
CA GLY A 406 -18.69 11.36 7.18
C GLY A 406 -19.44 10.76 5.98
N ASP A 407 -19.84 11.57 5.02
CA ASP A 407 -20.50 11.09 3.80
C ASP A 407 -19.47 10.64 2.75
N VAL A 408 -19.12 9.35 2.80
CA VAL A 408 -18.14 8.75 1.89
C VAL A 408 -18.69 8.65 0.45
N ASP A 409 -19.98 8.47 0.27
CA ASP A 409 -20.56 8.30 -1.08
C ASP A 409 -20.56 9.63 -1.84
N ALA A 410 -20.92 10.75 -1.18
CA ALA A 410 -20.76 12.08 -1.76
C ALA A 410 -19.29 12.41 -2.10
N TYR A 411 -18.36 12.01 -1.24
CA TYR A 411 -16.93 12.15 -1.52
C TYR A 411 -16.49 11.37 -2.76
N VAL A 412 -16.91 10.11 -2.88
CA VAL A 412 -16.57 9.23 -4.02
C VAL A 412 -17.19 9.72 -5.33
N GLU A 413 -18.41 10.24 -5.29
CA GLU A 413 -19.02 10.88 -6.47
C GLU A 413 -18.22 12.10 -6.96
N ARG A 414 -17.73 12.91 -6.02
CA ARG A 414 -16.83 14.03 -6.31
C ARG A 414 -15.53 13.54 -6.93
N LEU A 415 -14.91 12.52 -6.35
CA LEU A 415 -13.69 11.90 -6.89
C LEU A 415 -13.92 11.34 -8.30
N ALA A 416 -15.03 10.67 -8.54
CA ALA A 416 -15.37 10.13 -9.86
C ALA A 416 -15.57 11.23 -10.90
N ARG A 417 -16.10 12.39 -10.52
CA ARG A 417 -16.21 13.57 -11.42
C ARG A 417 -14.82 14.13 -11.77
N GLU A 418 -13.95 14.30 -10.79
CA GLU A 418 -12.60 14.80 -10.99
C GLU A 418 -11.74 13.84 -11.87
N LEU A 419 -11.90 12.51 -11.71
CA LEU A 419 -11.22 11.51 -12.53
C LEU A 419 -11.63 11.55 -14.00
N ARG A 420 -12.86 11.94 -14.31
CA ARG A 420 -13.30 12.15 -15.70
C ARG A 420 -12.68 13.39 -16.35
N GLY A 421 -12.15 14.29 -15.53
CA GLY A 421 -11.61 15.57 -15.98
C GLY A 421 -12.70 16.56 -16.38
N PRO A 422 -12.32 17.81 -16.73
CA PRO A 422 -13.28 18.78 -17.25
C PRO A 422 -13.90 18.25 -18.53
N ALA A 423 -15.21 18.43 -18.67
CA ALA A 423 -15.91 18.17 -19.94
C ALA A 423 -15.16 18.89 -21.09
N ARG A 424 -14.80 18.13 -22.13
CA ARG A 424 -14.11 18.67 -23.30
C ARG A 424 -15.05 19.58 -24.10
#